data_87aaa7fbdd823a8cdf9dfcc6dea9b358
#
_entry.id   87aaa7fbdd823a8cdf9dfcc6dea9b358
#
_cell.length_a   1.000
_cell.length_b   1.000
_cell.length_c   1.000
_cell.angle_alpha   90.00
_cell.angle_beta   90.00
_cell.angle_gamma   90.00
#
_symmetry.space_group_name_H-M   'P 1'
#
loop_
_entity.id
_entity.type
_entity.pdbx_description
1 polymer ?
#
loop_
_entity_poly.entity_id
_entity_poly.type
_entity_poly.pdbx_seq_one_letter_code
_entity_poly.pdbx_strand_id
1 'polypeptide(L)'
;MDGVPPGGELDGIRCENVECLTFANESFDLITSTDVFEHVEDDIRGFREIARVLKPGGAFIFTVPLDETSPTLIRGKRAADGSIHHLAPPEYHGDPMRGMTVYTWRTYGIDITDRLAQAGLAARCEFVVTHGVAMRVPVIVAHANR
;
A
#
# COMPACT_ATOMS: atom_id res chain seq x y z
N MET A 1 7.20 -12.72 7.20
CA MET A 1 7.58 -14.13 6.95
C MET A 1 9.10 -14.18 6.85
N ASP A 2 9.74 -14.17 8.02
CA ASP A 2 11.20 -14.11 8.06
C ASP A 2 11.78 -15.41 7.51
N GLY A 3 12.67 -15.29 6.51
CA GLY A 3 13.34 -16.40 5.87
C GLY A 3 12.64 -17.03 4.65
N VAL A 4 11.41 -16.62 4.32
CA VAL A 4 10.74 -17.06 3.08
C VAL A 4 11.01 -16.04 1.98
N PRO A 5 11.65 -16.41 0.87
CA PRO A 5 11.91 -15.46 -0.22
C PRO A 5 10.61 -15.07 -0.94
N PRO A 6 10.59 -13.91 -1.64
CA PRO A 6 9.47 -13.55 -2.52
C PRO A 6 9.16 -14.68 -3.52
N GLY A 7 7.88 -14.99 -3.71
CA GLY A 7 7.41 -16.13 -4.50
C GLY A 7 7.39 -17.47 -3.76
N GLY A 8 8.00 -17.55 -2.57
CA GLY A 8 7.91 -18.72 -1.70
C GLY A 8 6.57 -18.81 -0.96
N GLU A 9 6.34 -19.92 -0.28
CA GLU A 9 5.09 -20.19 0.43
C GLU A 9 5.38 -20.72 1.85
N LEU A 10 4.57 -20.29 2.81
CA LEU A 10 4.56 -20.80 4.18
C LEU A 10 3.11 -20.96 4.61
N ASP A 11 2.75 -22.17 5.07
CA ASP A 11 1.41 -22.52 5.56
C ASP A 11 0.27 -22.17 4.57
N GLY A 12 0.50 -22.40 3.26
CA GLY A 12 -0.46 -22.09 2.21
C GLY A 12 -0.54 -20.60 1.84
N ILE A 13 0.29 -19.75 2.45
CA ILE A 13 0.35 -18.31 2.19
C ILE A 13 1.61 -17.98 1.39
N ARG A 14 1.42 -17.39 0.22
CA ARG A 14 2.53 -16.94 -0.63
C ARG A 14 3.16 -15.68 -0.05
N CYS A 15 4.49 -15.68 0.04
CA CYS A 15 5.27 -14.53 0.47
C CYS A 15 5.64 -13.67 -0.75
N GLU A 16 5.28 -12.39 -0.70
CA GLU A 16 5.62 -11.43 -1.77
C GLU A 16 6.13 -10.12 -1.17
N ASN A 17 7.00 -9.44 -1.92
CA ASN A 17 7.34 -8.06 -1.67
C ASN A 17 6.59 -7.19 -2.69
N VAL A 18 5.69 -6.33 -2.23
CA VAL A 18 4.87 -5.50 -3.12
C VAL A 18 5.70 -4.55 -3.98
N GLU A 19 6.92 -4.20 -3.56
CA GLU A 19 7.85 -3.39 -4.36
C GLU A 19 8.56 -4.18 -5.48
N CYS A 20 8.42 -5.52 -5.50
CA CYS A 20 9.02 -6.41 -6.50
C CYS A 20 8.26 -7.74 -6.53
N LEU A 21 7.04 -7.73 -7.08
CA LEU A 21 6.17 -8.90 -7.14
C LEU A 21 6.72 -9.95 -8.13
N THR A 22 6.66 -11.22 -7.75
CA THR A 22 7.12 -12.32 -8.62
C THR A 22 6.06 -12.79 -9.63
N PHE A 23 4.88 -12.19 -9.64
CA PHE A 23 3.82 -12.49 -10.60
C PHE A 23 4.14 -11.93 -11.99
N ALA A 24 3.67 -12.62 -13.03
CA ALA A 24 3.75 -12.14 -14.40
C ALA A 24 2.90 -10.86 -14.60
N ASN A 25 3.18 -10.13 -15.67
CA ASN A 25 2.32 -9.01 -16.07
C ASN A 25 0.89 -9.50 -16.30
N GLU A 26 -0.08 -8.63 -16.02
CA GLU A 26 -1.49 -8.89 -16.36
C GLU A 26 -2.05 -10.21 -15.79
N SER A 27 -1.71 -10.51 -14.53
CA SER A 27 -2.10 -11.74 -13.85
C SER A 27 -3.45 -11.65 -13.14
N PHE A 28 -3.86 -10.44 -12.72
CA PHE A 28 -5.01 -10.28 -11.84
C PHE A 28 -6.09 -9.37 -12.42
N ASP A 29 -7.35 -9.78 -12.25
CA ASP A 29 -8.53 -8.96 -12.55
C ASP A 29 -8.85 -8.01 -11.40
N LEU A 30 -8.54 -8.44 -10.16
CA LEU A 30 -8.78 -7.69 -8.94
C LEU A 30 -7.63 -7.92 -7.94
N ILE A 31 -7.15 -6.83 -7.35
CA ILE A 31 -6.22 -6.86 -6.23
C ILE A 31 -6.86 -6.06 -5.09
N THR A 32 -6.79 -6.59 -3.87
CA THR A 32 -7.23 -5.86 -2.68
C THR A 32 -6.10 -5.76 -1.66
N SER A 33 -6.11 -4.68 -0.89
CA SER A 33 -5.16 -4.47 0.21
C SER A 33 -5.83 -3.66 1.32
N THR A 34 -5.52 -3.96 2.58
CA THR A 34 -6.07 -3.26 3.73
C THR A 34 -4.93 -2.86 4.65
N ASP A 35 -4.71 -1.56 4.79
CA ASP A 35 -3.73 -0.96 5.71
C ASP A 35 -2.33 -1.58 5.57
N VAL A 36 -1.79 -1.59 4.34
CA VAL A 36 -0.48 -2.15 3.98
C VAL A 36 0.46 -1.09 3.43
N PHE A 37 -0.02 -0.21 2.54
CA PHE A 37 0.85 0.68 1.77
C PHE A 37 1.54 1.76 2.59
N GLU A 38 1.02 2.14 3.75
CA GLU A 38 1.69 3.02 4.70
C GLU A 38 2.98 2.39 5.27
N HIS A 39 3.09 1.06 5.21
CA HIS A 39 4.25 0.27 5.65
C HIS A 39 5.23 -0.06 4.53
N VAL A 40 4.90 0.24 3.28
CA VAL A 40 5.75 0.03 2.11
C VAL A 40 6.75 1.18 2.01
N GLU A 41 8.05 0.89 1.93
CA GLU A 41 9.09 1.92 1.92
C GLU A 41 9.03 2.78 0.66
N ASP A 42 9.03 2.17 -0.52
CA ASP A 42 8.82 2.82 -1.83
C ASP A 42 7.43 2.50 -2.36
N ASP A 43 6.43 3.26 -1.92
CA ASP A 43 5.04 3.06 -2.33
C ASP A 43 4.82 3.28 -3.82
N ILE A 44 5.54 4.22 -4.44
CA ILE A 44 5.45 4.45 -5.90
C ILE A 44 5.92 3.22 -6.67
N ARG A 45 6.98 2.58 -6.20
CA ARG A 45 7.45 1.30 -6.77
C ARG A 45 6.42 0.20 -6.56
N GLY A 46 5.85 0.10 -5.36
CA GLY A 46 4.77 -0.83 -5.06
C GLY A 46 3.54 -0.62 -5.96
N PHE A 47 3.10 0.63 -6.12
CA PHE A 47 1.99 0.95 -7.03
C PHE A 47 2.30 0.63 -8.50
N ARG A 48 3.55 0.81 -8.96
CA ARG A 48 3.96 0.39 -10.32
C ARG A 48 3.88 -1.12 -10.48
N GLU A 49 4.25 -1.89 -9.49
CA GLU A 49 4.11 -3.35 -9.51
C GLU A 49 2.64 -3.77 -9.55
N ILE A 50 1.76 -3.12 -8.74
CA ILE A 50 0.31 -3.32 -8.83
C ILE A 50 -0.19 -3.02 -10.25
N ALA A 51 0.19 -1.88 -10.83
CA ALA A 51 -0.21 -1.54 -12.20
C ALA A 51 0.27 -2.59 -13.22
N ARG A 52 1.50 -3.13 -13.03
CA ARG A 52 2.08 -4.14 -13.93
C ARG A 52 1.32 -5.45 -13.90
N VAL A 53 0.95 -5.92 -12.72
CA VAL A 53 0.32 -7.23 -12.55
C VAL A 53 -1.21 -7.20 -12.74
N LEU A 54 -1.84 -6.04 -12.76
CA LEU A 54 -3.24 -5.90 -13.14
C LEU A 54 -3.41 -6.13 -14.63
N LYS A 55 -4.46 -6.87 -15.00
CA LYS A 55 -4.92 -6.97 -16.39
C LYS A 55 -5.49 -5.64 -16.88
N PRO A 56 -5.55 -5.42 -18.21
CA PRO A 56 -6.34 -4.32 -18.76
C PRO A 56 -7.78 -4.37 -18.25
N GLY A 57 -8.26 -3.25 -17.66
CA GLY A 57 -9.59 -3.17 -17.04
C GLY A 57 -9.68 -3.76 -15.63
N GLY A 58 -8.61 -4.36 -15.12
CA GLY A 58 -8.54 -4.83 -13.74
C GLY A 58 -8.57 -3.68 -12.72
N ALA A 59 -8.93 -3.99 -11.49
CA ALA A 59 -9.06 -3.01 -10.41
C ALA A 59 -8.14 -3.33 -9.23
N PHE A 60 -7.61 -2.27 -8.63
CA PHE A 60 -6.98 -2.29 -7.31
C PHE A 60 -7.85 -1.53 -6.33
N ILE A 61 -8.33 -2.20 -5.28
CA ILE A 61 -9.18 -1.61 -4.24
C ILE A 61 -8.44 -1.74 -2.91
N PHE A 62 -8.21 -0.62 -2.25
CA PHE A 62 -7.44 -0.66 -1.01
C PHE A 62 -7.84 0.43 0.00
N THR A 63 -7.46 0.19 1.25
CA THR A 63 -7.55 1.17 2.34
C THR A 63 -6.15 1.50 2.87
N VAL A 64 -6.03 2.72 3.38
CA VAL A 64 -4.90 3.21 4.18
C VAL A 64 -5.44 4.25 5.15
N PRO A 65 -4.81 4.48 6.30
CA PRO A 65 -5.07 5.66 7.11
C PRO A 65 -4.87 6.93 6.27
N LEU A 66 -5.91 7.75 6.15
CA LEU A 66 -5.93 8.93 5.29
C LEU A 66 -6.20 10.20 6.10
N ASP A 67 -5.30 11.17 6.02
CA ASP A 67 -5.55 12.55 6.46
C ASP A 67 -6.28 13.29 5.33
N GLU A 68 -7.56 13.60 5.55
CA GLU A 68 -8.40 14.28 4.56
C GLU A 68 -8.14 15.79 4.45
N THR A 69 -7.21 16.32 5.24
CA THR A 69 -6.97 17.77 5.36
C THR A 69 -5.59 18.22 4.90
N SER A 70 -4.63 17.29 4.85
CA SER A 70 -3.22 17.59 4.59
C SER A 70 -2.66 16.75 3.45
N PRO A 71 -1.59 17.19 2.78
CA PRO A 71 -0.83 16.33 1.88
C PRO A 71 -0.18 15.16 2.62
N THR A 72 0.22 14.13 1.87
CA THR A 72 0.94 12.97 2.41
C THR A 72 2.18 13.39 3.20
N LEU A 73 2.24 12.98 4.47
CA LEU A 73 3.38 13.18 5.36
C LEU A 73 4.33 11.99 5.26
N ILE A 74 5.54 12.22 4.74
CA ILE A 74 6.62 11.22 4.75
C ILE A 74 7.27 11.25 6.13
N ARG A 75 7.28 10.11 6.83
CA ARG A 75 7.79 10.00 8.20
C ARG A 75 9.26 9.62 8.27
N GLY A 76 9.78 8.96 7.24
CA GLY A 76 11.18 8.55 7.22
C GLY A 76 11.68 8.16 5.85
N LYS A 77 12.98 8.00 5.77
CA LYS A 77 13.68 7.43 4.61
C LYS A 77 14.80 6.53 5.10
N ARG A 78 15.14 5.50 4.32
CA ARG A 78 16.29 4.64 4.64
C ARG A 78 17.60 5.36 4.30
N ALA A 79 18.51 5.35 5.26
CA ALA A 79 19.87 5.83 5.06
C ALA A 79 20.75 4.73 4.40
N ALA A 80 21.93 5.10 3.89
CA ALA A 80 22.83 4.18 3.20
C ALA A 80 23.34 3.04 4.10
N ASP A 81 23.37 3.24 5.40
CA ASP A 81 23.75 2.24 6.42
C ASP A 81 22.59 1.30 6.82
N GLY A 82 21.41 1.48 6.20
CA GLY A 82 20.21 0.70 6.48
C GLY A 82 19.35 1.24 7.65
N SER A 83 19.81 2.25 8.37
CA SER A 83 19.03 2.90 9.44
C SER A 83 17.89 3.72 8.87
N ILE A 84 16.89 4.03 9.71
CA ILE A 84 15.79 4.92 9.34
C ILE A 84 16.11 6.34 9.79
N HIS A 85 16.22 7.25 8.84
CA HIS A 85 16.27 8.68 9.13
C HIS A 85 14.84 9.22 9.24
N HIS A 86 14.44 9.60 10.44
CA HIS A 86 13.11 10.13 10.72
C HIS A 86 12.98 11.58 10.23
N LEU A 87 11.96 11.84 9.41
CA LEU A 87 11.60 13.18 8.89
C LEU A 87 10.43 13.79 9.67
N ALA A 88 9.67 12.95 10.39
CA ALA A 88 8.59 13.31 11.30
C ALA A 88 8.61 12.34 12.50
N PRO A 89 7.85 12.60 13.57
CA PRO A 89 7.74 11.66 14.69
C PRO A 89 7.43 10.25 14.20
N PRO A 90 8.20 9.22 14.65
CA PRO A 90 7.98 7.85 14.20
C PRO A 90 6.62 7.34 14.65
N GLU A 91 6.00 6.56 13.79
CA GLU A 91 4.72 5.90 14.05
C GLU A 91 4.84 4.42 13.72
N TYR A 92 4.18 3.59 14.53
CA TYR A 92 4.21 2.14 14.40
C TYR A 92 2.80 1.61 14.54
N HIS A 93 2.41 0.71 13.64
CA HIS A 93 1.15 -0.02 13.77
C HIS A 93 1.40 -1.45 14.24
N GLY A 94 0.43 -2.03 14.93
CA GLY A 94 0.49 -3.43 15.33
C GLY A 94 0.26 -4.35 14.13
N ASP A 95 1.10 -5.38 13.98
CA ASP A 95 0.85 -6.49 13.06
C ASP A 95 0.20 -7.63 13.85
N PRO A 96 -1.14 -7.82 13.73
CA PRO A 96 -1.84 -8.85 14.51
C PRO A 96 -1.46 -10.27 14.09
N MET A 97 -0.90 -10.46 12.89
CA MET A 97 -0.49 -11.78 12.41
C MET A 97 0.87 -12.20 12.97
N ARG A 98 1.76 -11.24 13.25
CA ARG A 98 3.12 -11.50 13.73
C ARG A 98 3.34 -11.11 15.18
N GLY A 99 2.37 -10.42 15.80
CA GLY A 99 2.49 -9.93 17.18
C GLY A 99 3.61 -8.89 17.39
N MET A 100 3.99 -8.19 16.32
CA MET A 100 5.04 -7.17 16.33
C MET A 100 4.50 -5.83 15.83
N THR A 101 5.30 -4.79 15.94
CA THR A 101 4.98 -3.47 15.38
C THR A 101 5.74 -3.24 14.08
N VAL A 102 5.07 -2.61 13.12
CA VAL A 102 5.63 -2.26 11.81
C VAL A 102 5.73 -0.75 11.70
N TYR A 103 6.85 -0.26 11.18
CA TYR A 103 7.07 1.18 10.98
C TYR A 103 6.15 1.73 9.89
N THR A 104 5.61 2.91 10.13
CA THR A 104 4.78 3.65 9.17
C THR A 104 5.64 4.66 8.43
N TRP A 105 5.93 4.39 7.14
CA TRP A 105 6.78 5.27 6.32
C TRP A 105 6.10 6.58 5.96
N ARG A 106 4.76 6.58 5.93
CA ARG A 106 3.94 7.76 5.62
C ARG A 106 2.55 7.69 6.20
N THR A 107 1.97 8.86 6.42
CA THR A 107 0.52 9.02 6.56
C THR A 107 0.03 9.60 5.26
N TYR A 108 -0.84 8.90 4.55
CA TYR A 108 -1.39 9.39 3.28
C TYR A 108 -2.29 10.59 3.49
N GLY A 109 -2.31 11.48 2.51
CA GLY A 109 -3.12 12.67 2.49
C GLY A 109 -3.98 12.82 1.24
N ILE A 110 -4.54 14.00 1.05
CA ILE A 110 -5.45 14.33 -0.06
C ILE A 110 -4.82 14.12 -1.45
N ASP A 111 -3.50 14.02 -1.53
CA ASP A 111 -2.70 13.81 -2.75
C ASP A 111 -2.48 12.33 -3.10
N ILE A 112 -3.17 11.40 -2.44
CA ILE A 112 -2.99 9.95 -2.69
C ILE A 112 -3.28 9.57 -4.14
N THR A 113 -4.26 10.20 -4.79
CA THR A 113 -4.58 9.95 -6.20
C THR A 113 -3.48 10.43 -7.14
N ASP A 114 -2.80 11.53 -6.81
CA ASP A 114 -1.66 12.04 -7.58
C ASP A 114 -0.44 11.11 -7.45
N ARG A 115 -0.26 10.49 -6.27
CA ARG A 115 0.77 9.47 -6.06
C ARG A 115 0.52 8.23 -6.91
N LEU A 116 -0.71 7.76 -6.97
CA LEU A 116 -1.12 6.64 -7.84
C LEU A 116 -0.94 6.97 -9.32
N ALA A 117 -1.26 8.20 -9.73
CA ALA A 117 -1.06 8.65 -11.10
C ALA A 117 0.43 8.61 -11.53
N GLN A 118 1.38 8.91 -10.63
CA GLN A 118 2.82 8.77 -10.87
C GLN A 118 3.25 7.31 -11.16
N ALA A 119 2.45 6.35 -10.70
CA ALA A 119 2.67 4.93 -10.93
C ALA A 119 1.89 4.37 -12.12
N GLY A 120 1.14 5.20 -12.86
CA GLY A 120 0.33 4.79 -14.00
C GLY A 120 -1.04 4.22 -13.63
N LEU A 121 -1.57 4.59 -12.47
CA LEU A 121 -2.89 4.20 -11.99
C LEU A 121 -3.83 5.41 -11.98
N ALA A 122 -4.97 5.32 -12.64
CA ALA A 122 -6.07 6.27 -12.48
C ALA A 122 -6.90 5.86 -11.26
N ALA A 123 -7.04 6.77 -10.29
CA ALA A 123 -7.66 6.44 -9.03
C ALA A 123 -8.71 7.47 -8.59
N ARG A 124 -9.67 7.01 -7.78
CA ARG A 124 -10.58 7.85 -7.03
C ARG A 124 -10.65 7.37 -5.59
N CYS A 125 -10.90 8.30 -4.67
CA CYS A 125 -11.19 8.00 -3.27
C CYS A 125 -12.71 8.06 -3.06
N GLU A 126 -13.27 6.99 -2.53
CA GLU A 126 -14.67 6.88 -2.13
C GLU A 126 -14.76 6.70 -0.61
N PHE A 127 -15.86 7.16 -0.03
CA PHE A 127 -16.09 7.02 1.40
C PHE A 127 -17.26 6.07 1.64
N VAL A 128 -16.96 4.95 2.25
CA VAL A 128 -17.98 3.95 2.62
C VAL A 128 -18.44 4.20 4.04
N VAL A 129 -19.76 4.36 4.21
CA VAL A 129 -20.40 4.45 5.53
C VAL A 129 -20.90 3.08 5.91
N THR A 130 -20.38 2.52 6.99
CA THR A 130 -20.84 1.24 7.52
C THR A 130 -22.11 1.46 8.38
N HIS A 131 -23.16 0.70 8.07
CA HIS A 131 -24.40 0.75 8.87
C HIS A 131 -24.12 0.29 10.32
N GLY A 132 -24.46 1.15 11.28
CA GLY A 132 -24.31 0.88 12.71
C GLY A 132 -23.03 1.43 13.36
N VAL A 133 -22.10 1.98 12.61
CA VAL A 133 -20.93 2.71 13.13
C VAL A 133 -20.89 4.06 12.42
N ALA A 134 -20.90 5.17 13.18
CA ALA A 134 -20.81 6.52 12.61
C ALA A 134 -19.40 6.83 12.09
N MET A 135 -18.80 5.89 11.36
CA MET A 135 -17.46 6.00 10.82
C MET A 135 -17.51 5.83 9.31
N ARG A 136 -16.91 6.78 8.61
CA ARG A 136 -16.72 6.70 7.18
C ARG A 136 -15.28 6.25 6.90
N VAL A 137 -15.13 5.23 6.08
CA VAL A 137 -13.83 4.64 5.73
C VAL A 137 -13.45 5.07 4.32
N PRO A 138 -12.28 5.69 4.12
CA PRO A 138 -11.78 5.97 2.78
C PRO A 138 -11.41 4.66 2.09
N VAL A 139 -11.93 4.45 0.90
CA VAL A 139 -11.61 3.33 0.02
C VAL A 139 -11.09 3.89 -1.30
N ILE A 140 -9.91 3.50 -1.67
CA ILE A 140 -9.29 3.92 -2.93
C ILE A 140 -9.55 2.85 -3.99
N VAL A 141 -10.10 3.27 -5.13
CA VAL A 141 -10.32 2.41 -6.30
C VAL A 141 -9.45 2.92 -7.43
N ALA A 142 -8.55 2.08 -7.93
CA ALA A 142 -7.59 2.41 -8.95
C ALA A 142 -7.61 1.41 -10.11
N HIS A 143 -7.31 1.89 -11.32
CA HIS A 143 -7.21 1.09 -12.54
C HIS A 143 -5.93 1.45 -13.28
N ALA A 144 -5.28 0.47 -13.93
CA ALA A 144 -4.11 0.74 -14.74
C ALA A 144 -4.46 1.64 -15.95
N ASN A 145 -3.70 2.72 -16.14
CA ASN A 145 -3.79 3.58 -17.31
C ASN A 145 -3.14 2.88 -18.50
N ARG A 146 -3.94 2.20 -19.32
CA ARG A 146 -3.49 1.55 -20.57
C ARG A 146 -4.49 1.82 -21.68
#